data_4bc4c39437ea85ad2afd00f420cd2e71
#
_entry.id   4bc4c39437ea85ad2afd00f420cd2e71
#
_cell.length_a   1.000
_cell.length_b   1.000
_cell.length_c   1.000
_cell.angle_alpha   90.00
_cell.angle_beta   90.00
_cell.angle_gamma   90.00
#
_symmetry.space_group_name_H-M   'P 1'
#
loop_
_entity.id
_entity.type
_entity.pdbx_description
1 polymer ?
#
loop_
_entity_poly.entity_id
_entity_poly.type
_entity_poly.pdbx_seq_one_letter_code
_entity_poly.pdbx_strand_id
1 'polypeptide(L)'
;MTDGSRIAVLGAGAMGTALAVHTARNGADSVLLATEHDDAVVDAWQRGLPHPSLRMPFHHYISCRPASEWAEALPAATVVFVAVSSSGLARVLSQAAGAAAPGTVWVLATKGWDHDTLQAPSQVAMAALGNVPVVSLAGPALAAELFAGSPTGLLCASHNQQARRCAAGMLGSPTTAVFTTSDVAGAETAAAFKNVVAIAVGLAEGMSDRLVESALVASYANARAAVFARGMLDMMALAQAQGGRIPTVLGLAGAGDLYVTCQHGRNGRFGRLLGSGATVDGAIHSIGSTVEGVANTAAALRLAKQTDLDLPTARVVELALTQDLTGERVSDQLRELFLTVVSGSRPFRETAPG
;
A
#
# COMPACT_ATOMS: atom_id res chain seq x y z
N MET A 1 -26.01 3.39 11.01
CA MET A 1 -26.91 2.27 10.63
C MET A 1 -26.80 2.13 9.13
N THR A 2 -26.23 1.01 8.68
CA THR A 2 -25.94 0.70 7.25
C THR A 2 -26.99 -0.28 6.70
N ASP A 3 -28.22 -0.22 7.27
CA ASP A 3 -29.28 -1.16 6.95
C ASP A 3 -29.62 -1.08 5.46
N GLY A 4 -29.37 -2.14 4.70
CA GLY A 4 -29.62 -2.25 3.27
C GLY A 4 -28.52 -1.80 2.31
N SER A 5 -27.35 -1.37 2.77
CA SER A 5 -26.24 -1.02 1.88
C SER A 5 -25.61 -2.27 1.27
N ARG A 6 -25.59 -2.38 -0.05
CA ARG A 6 -24.90 -3.44 -0.78
C ARG A 6 -23.49 -3.01 -1.15
N ILE A 7 -22.51 -3.82 -0.77
CA ILE A 7 -21.10 -3.58 -1.01
C ILE A 7 -20.54 -4.66 -1.92
N ALA A 8 -19.87 -4.25 -3.00
CA ALA A 8 -19.06 -5.13 -3.80
C ALA A 8 -17.56 -4.87 -3.52
N VAL A 9 -16.77 -5.92 -3.45
CA VAL A 9 -15.32 -5.82 -3.29
C VAL A 9 -14.65 -6.50 -4.46
N LEU A 10 -14.01 -5.74 -5.34
CA LEU A 10 -13.26 -6.22 -6.51
C LEU A 10 -11.83 -6.61 -6.10
N GLY A 11 -11.48 -7.86 -6.38
CA GLY A 11 -10.20 -8.48 -6.00
C GLY A 11 -10.33 -9.33 -4.74
N ALA A 12 -10.22 -10.65 -4.89
CA ALA A 12 -10.38 -11.62 -3.83
C ALA A 12 -9.04 -11.96 -3.12
N GLY A 13 -8.03 -11.12 -3.26
CA GLY A 13 -6.80 -11.23 -2.48
C GLY A 13 -7.03 -10.99 -0.98
N ALA A 14 -5.95 -11.05 -0.20
CA ALA A 14 -6.01 -10.90 1.26
C ALA A 14 -6.73 -9.62 1.71
N MET A 15 -6.42 -8.46 1.11
CA MET A 15 -7.03 -7.18 1.51
C MET A 15 -8.50 -7.10 1.10
N GLY A 16 -8.87 -7.52 -0.11
CA GLY A 16 -10.26 -7.51 -0.54
C GLY A 16 -11.13 -8.42 0.32
N THR A 17 -10.65 -9.63 0.62
CA THR A 17 -11.34 -10.54 1.54
C THR A 17 -11.49 -9.93 2.94
N ALA A 18 -10.44 -9.28 3.46
CA ALA A 18 -10.51 -8.62 4.77
C ALA A 18 -11.53 -7.47 4.78
N LEU A 19 -11.59 -6.65 3.72
CA LEU A 19 -12.57 -5.57 3.58
C LEU A 19 -14.00 -6.12 3.48
N ALA A 20 -14.24 -7.17 2.68
CA ALA A 20 -15.56 -7.79 2.57
C ALA A 20 -16.05 -8.34 3.92
N VAL A 21 -15.18 -9.04 4.66
CA VAL A 21 -15.51 -9.56 6.00
C VAL A 21 -15.74 -8.41 6.99
N HIS A 22 -14.90 -7.38 6.95
CA HIS A 22 -15.02 -6.23 7.85
C HIS A 22 -16.34 -5.48 7.65
N THR A 23 -16.71 -5.18 6.39
CA THR A 23 -17.97 -4.49 6.07
C THR A 23 -19.20 -5.35 6.36
N ALA A 24 -19.12 -6.67 6.12
CA ALA A 24 -20.19 -7.60 6.47
C ALA A 24 -20.42 -7.67 7.99
N ARG A 25 -19.36 -7.68 8.81
CA ARG A 25 -19.47 -7.57 10.28
C ARG A 25 -20.11 -6.28 10.75
N ASN A 26 -19.96 -5.20 9.97
CA ASN A 26 -20.63 -3.92 10.24
C ASN A 26 -22.09 -3.89 9.77
N GLY A 27 -22.63 -5.02 9.30
CA GLY A 27 -24.04 -5.16 8.90
C GLY A 27 -24.34 -4.86 7.44
N ALA A 28 -23.33 -4.72 6.58
CA ALA A 28 -23.55 -4.53 5.14
C ALA A 28 -23.75 -5.89 4.42
N ASP A 29 -24.56 -5.90 3.35
CA ASP A 29 -24.63 -7.02 2.42
C ASP A 29 -23.40 -6.97 1.49
N SER A 30 -22.36 -7.78 1.80
CA SER A 30 -21.05 -7.71 1.17
C SER A 30 -20.79 -8.90 0.26
N VAL A 31 -20.46 -8.63 -1.01
CA VAL A 31 -20.04 -9.65 -1.99
C VAL A 31 -18.57 -9.42 -2.38
N LEU A 32 -17.79 -10.49 -2.33
CA LEU A 32 -16.41 -10.53 -2.82
C LEU A 32 -16.41 -10.97 -4.28
N LEU A 33 -15.87 -10.17 -5.17
CA LEU A 33 -15.82 -10.37 -6.60
C LEU A 33 -14.38 -10.69 -7.01
N ALA A 34 -14.11 -11.93 -7.37
CA ALA A 34 -12.80 -12.39 -7.80
C ALA A 34 -12.44 -11.80 -9.17
N THR A 35 -11.15 -11.58 -9.40
CA THR A 35 -10.57 -11.30 -10.72
C THR A 35 -10.12 -12.61 -11.38
N GLU A 36 -9.68 -12.55 -12.63
CA GLU A 36 -9.10 -13.72 -13.33
C GLU A 36 -7.79 -14.24 -12.68
N HIS A 37 -7.24 -13.55 -11.69
CA HIS A 37 -6.06 -13.98 -10.94
C HIS A 37 -6.40 -14.63 -9.60
N ASP A 38 -7.67 -14.70 -9.25
CA ASP A 38 -8.13 -15.15 -7.93
C ASP A 38 -8.74 -16.58 -7.97
N ASP A 39 -8.55 -17.34 -9.02
CA ASP A 39 -9.14 -18.70 -9.19
C ASP A 39 -8.88 -19.61 -7.98
N ALA A 40 -7.66 -19.57 -7.43
CA ALA A 40 -7.31 -20.36 -6.25
C ALA A 40 -8.14 -19.94 -5.00
N VAL A 41 -8.56 -18.69 -4.91
CA VAL A 41 -9.41 -18.18 -3.82
C VAL A 41 -10.85 -18.65 -4.02
N VAL A 42 -11.34 -18.61 -5.25
CA VAL A 42 -12.69 -19.09 -5.60
C VAL A 42 -12.80 -20.59 -5.34
N ASP A 43 -11.80 -21.39 -5.79
CA ASP A 43 -11.75 -22.84 -5.53
C ASP A 43 -11.73 -23.14 -4.02
N ALA A 44 -10.87 -22.45 -3.27
CA ALA A 44 -10.79 -22.62 -1.83
C ALA A 44 -12.13 -22.30 -1.14
N TRP A 45 -12.80 -21.21 -1.55
CA TRP A 45 -14.11 -20.82 -1.01
C TRP A 45 -15.18 -21.88 -1.32
N GLN A 46 -15.26 -22.35 -2.58
CA GLN A 46 -16.24 -23.37 -2.98
C GLN A 46 -16.07 -24.70 -2.23
N ARG A 47 -14.82 -25.04 -1.91
CA ARG A 47 -14.47 -26.28 -1.19
C ARG A 47 -14.50 -26.14 0.34
N GLY A 48 -14.84 -24.96 0.87
CA GLY A 48 -14.82 -24.71 2.31
C GLY A 48 -13.41 -24.73 2.93
N LEU A 49 -12.35 -24.52 2.13
CA LEU A 49 -10.96 -24.46 2.57
C LEU A 49 -10.63 -23.05 3.06
N PRO A 50 -9.61 -22.89 3.91
CA PRO A 50 -9.12 -21.56 4.31
C PRO A 50 -8.65 -20.73 3.10
N HIS A 51 -8.76 -19.40 3.22
CA HIS A 51 -8.23 -18.47 2.23
C HIS A 51 -6.71 -18.69 2.02
N PRO A 52 -6.23 -18.88 0.77
CA PRO A 52 -4.84 -19.29 0.50
C PRO A 52 -3.78 -18.38 1.14
N SER A 53 -3.98 -17.05 1.08
CA SER A 53 -3.01 -16.08 1.60
C SER A 53 -3.24 -15.72 3.07
N LEU A 54 -4.48 -15.62 3.53
CA LEU A 54 -4.80 -15.31 4.94
C LEU A 54 -4.65 -16.52 5.86
N ARG A 55 -4.78 -17.75 5.32
CA ARG A 55 -4.80 -19.01 6.06
C ARG A 55 -5.88 -19.04 7.16
N MET A 56 -6.95 -18.30 6.95
CA MET A 56 -8.11 -18.20 7.82
C MET A 56 -9.35 -18.70 7.08
N PRO A 57 -10.31 -19.34 7.76
CA PRO A 57 -11.57 -19.79 7.14
C PRO A 57 -12.34 -18.56 6.63
N PHE A 58 -13.00 -18.72 5.48
CA PHE A 58 -13.90 -17.70 4.99
C PHE A 58 -15.06 -17.50 5.94
N HIS A 59 -15.50 -16.26 6.06
CA HIS A 59 -16.60 -15.92 6.94
C HIS A 59 -17.95 -16.19 6.24
N HIS A 60 -18.88 -16.79 6.91
CA HIS A 60 -20.21 -17.15 6.37
C HIS A 60 -21.08 -15.91 5.99
N TYR A 61 -20.66 -14.71 6.37
CA TYR A 61 -21.38 -13.47 6.04
C TYR A 61 -21.06 -12.92 4.65
N ILE A 62 -20.12 -13.48 3.93
CA ILE A 62 -19.77 -13.03 2.59
C ILE A 62 -20.02 -14.13 1.56
N SER A 63 -20.36 -13.75 0.35
CA SER A 63 -20.31 -14.62 -0.82
C SER A 63 -19.07 -14.28 -1.66
N CYS A 64 -18.43 -15.28 -2.26
CA CYS A 64 -17.34 -15.08 -3.20
C CYS A 64 -17.82 -15.51 -4.59
N ARG A 65 -17.73 -14.60 -5.58
CA ARG A 65 -18.21 -14.84 -6.94
C ARG A 65 -17.08 -14.68 -7.95
N PRO A 66 -17.07 -15.47 -9.02
CA PRO A 66 -16.07 -15.36 -10.08
C PRO A 66 -16.23 -14.07 -10.90
N ALA A 67 -15.22 -13.75 -11.71
CA ALA A 67 -15.21 -12.56 -12.56
C ALA A 67 -16.38 -12.50 -13.55
N SER A 68 -16.87 -13.65 -14.00
CA SER A 68 -18.02 -13.75 -14.93
C SER A 68 -19.33 -13.21 -14.35
N GLU A 69 -19.43 -13.07 -13.04
CA GLU A 69 -20.67 -12.62 -12.36
C GLU A 69 -20.63 -11.12 -11.97
N TRP A 70 -19.62 -10.34 -12.37
CA TRP A 70 -19.54 -8.91 -12.06
C TRP A 70 -20.74 -8.11 -12.58
N ALA A 71 -21.19 -8.42 -13.82
CA ALA A 71 -22.31 -7.75 -14.46
C ALA A 71 -23.62 -7.91 -13.68
N GLU A 72 -23.76 -8.97 -12.89
CA GLU A 72 -24.95 -9.21 -12.05
C GLU A 72 -24.83 -8.56 -10.67
N ALA A 73 -23.63 -8.49 -10.13
CA ALA A 73 -23.40 -8.02 -8.76
C ALA A 73 -23.24 -6.50 -8.67
N LEU A 74 -22.49 -5.88 -9.60
CA LEU A 74 -22.15 -4.46 -9.55
C LEU A 74 -23.34 -3.50 -9.67
N PRO A 75 -24.41 -3.77 -10.47
CA PRO A 75 -25.56 -2.84 -10.57
C PRO A 75 -26.27 -2.58 -9.25
N ALA A 76 -26.21 -3.52 -8.31
CA ALA A 76 -26.84 -3.40 -7.01
C ALA A 76 -25.95 -2.76 -5.93
N ALA A 77 -24.66 -2.58 -6.21
CA ALA A 77 -23.71 -2.05 -5.23
C ALA A 77 -23.83 -0.54 -5.08
N THR A 78 -23.97 -0.07 -3.85
CA THR A 78 -23.91 1.36 -3.50
C THR A 78 -22.48 1.83 -3.27
N VAL A 79 -21.61 0.91 -2.84
CA VAL A 79 -20.18 1.12 -2.66
C VAL A 79 -19.40 -0.03 -3.28
N VAL A 80 -18.38 0.28 -4.06
CA VAL A 80 -17.45 -0.70 -4.64
C VAL A 80 -16.06 -0.45 -4.08
N PHE A 81 -15.54 -1.41 -3.30
CA PHE A 81 -14.14 -1.42 -2.91
C PHE A 81 -13.31 -2.07 -4.00
N VAL A 82 -12.15 -1.48 -4.32
CA VAL A 82 -11.21 -2.02 -5.30
C VAL A 82 -9.90 -2.35 -4.58
N ALA A 83 -9.59 -3.63 -4.46
CA ALA A 83 -8.47 -4.15 -3.67
C ALA A 83 -7.53 -5.02 -4.55
N VAL A 84 -7.10 -4.46 -5.67
CA VAL A 84 -6.16 -5.09 -6.61
C VAL A 84 -4.80 -4.41 -6.58
N SER A 85 -3.77 -5.01 -7.18
CA SER A 85 -2.45 -4.38 -7.35
C SER A 85 -2.54 -3.13 -8.23
N SER A 86 -1.57 -2.20 -8.09
CA SER A 86 -1.51 -1.01 -8.94
C SER A 86 -1.43 -1.36 -10.43
N SER A 87 -0.70 -2.42 -10.80
CA SER A 87 -0.60 -2.91 -12.17
C SER A 87 -1.92 -3.47 -12.75
N GLY A 88 -2.82 -3.94 -11.89
CA GLY A 88 -4.13 -4.48 -12.31
C GLY A 88 -5.24 -3.44 -12.30
N LEU A 89 -5.02 -2.28 -11.69
CA LEU A 89 -6.08 -1.30 -11.39
C LEU A 89 -6.79 -0.79 -12.63
N ALA A 90 -6.06 -0.29 -13.62
CA ALA A 90 -6.63 0.28 -14.84
C ALA A 90 -7.51 -0.73 -15.58
N ARG A 91 -7.04 -1.98 -15.71
CA ARG A 91 -7.77 -3.05 -16.36
C ARG A 91 -9.05 -3.42 -15.61
N VAL A 92 -8.97 -3.63 -14.30
CA VAL A 92 -10.13 -3.99 -13.47
C VAL A 92 -11.19 -2.89 -13.52
N LEU A 93 -10.78 -1.62 -13.41
CA LEU A 93 -11.71 -0.50 -13.50
C LEU A 93 -12.35 -0.37 -14.89
N SER A 94 -11.59 -0.58 -15.97
CA SER A 94 -12.12 -0.57 -17.34
C SER A 94 -13.13 -1.71 -17.57
N GLN A 95 -12.90 -2.90 -17.00
CA GLN A 95 -13.84 -4.02 -17.07
C GLN A 95 -15.12 -3.77 -16.26
N ALA A 96 -15.00 -3.05 -15.13
CA ALA A 96 -16.14 -2.71 -14.28
C ALA A 96 -16.88 -1.44 -14.75
N ALA A 97 -16.30 -0.68 -15.69
CA ALA A 97 -16.89 0.54 -16.21
C ALA A 97 -18.27 0.28 -16.83
N GLY A 98 -19.26 1.11 -16.44
CA GLY A 98 -20.63 0.99 -16.92
C GLY A 98 -21.44 -0.15 -16.28
N ALA A 99 -20.86 -1.04 -15.48
CA ALA A 99 -21.60 -2.10 -14.79
C ALA A 99 -22.22 -1.64 -13.47
N ALA A 100 -21.60 -0.70 -12.77
CA ALA A 100 -22.15 -0.15 -11.52
C ALA A 100 -23.20 0.93 -11.78
N ALA A 101 -24.13 1.09 -10.83
CA ALA A 101 -25.18 2.11 -10.93
C ALA A 101 -24.60 3.54 -10.88
N PRO A 102 -25.26 4.52 -11.51
CA PRO A 102 -24.88 5.92 -11.36
C PRO A 102 -24.87 6.35 -9.88
N GLY A 103 -23.81 7.05 -9.46
CA GLY A 103 -23.66 7.50 -8.07
C GLY A 103 -23.01 6.50 -7.12
N THR A 104 -22.68 5.28 -7.57
CA THR A 104 -21.88 4.33 -6.80
C THR A 104 -20.56 4.96 -6.35
N VAL A 105 -20.23 4.81 -5.07
CA VAL A 105 -18.96 5.29 -4.50
C VAL A 105 -17.88 4.24 -4.70
N TRP A 106 -16.77 4.63 -5.32
CA TRP A 106 -15.61 3.77 -5.57
C TRP A 106 -14.53 4.01 -4.52
N VAL A 107 -14.18 2.99 -3.74
CA VAL A 107 -13.19 3.07 -2.67
C VAL A 107 -11.96 2.27 -3.06
N LEU A 108 -10.85 2.95 -3.31
CA LEU A 108 -9.60 2.37 -3.78
C LEU A 108 -8.71 2.00 -2.59
N ALA A 109 -8.51 0.71 -2.36
CA ALA A 109 -7.55 0.17 -1.40
C ALA A 109 -6.19 -0.12 -2.07
N THR A 110 -6.09 0.05 -3.38
CA THR A 110 -4.87 -0.06 -4.17
C THR A 110 -3.88 1.03 -3.76
N LYS A 111 -2.62 0.66 -3.57
CA LYS A 111 -1.52 1.54 -3.17
C LYS A 111 -0.41 1.49 -4.22
N GLY A 112 0.04 2.65 -4.66
CA GLY A 112 1.08 2.77 -5.69
C GLY A 112 0.61 3.47 -6.94
N TRP A 113 1.57 3.97 -7.71
CA TRP A 113 1.32 4.63 -8.99
C TRP A 113 1.17 3.61 -10.11
N ASP A 114 0.43 3.99 -11.13
CA ASP A 114 0.46 3.27 -12.42
C ASP A 114 1.86 3.35 -13.03
N HIS A 115 2.36 2.23 -13.50
CA HIS A 115 3.76 2.09 -13.91
C HIS A 115 4.11 2.90 -15.16
N ASP A 116 3.19 2.97 -16.09
CA ASP A 116 3.42 3.59 -17.39
C ASP A 116 3.13 5.09 -17.36
N THR A 117 2.00 5.46 -16.78
CA THR A 117 1.49 6.83 -16.78
C THR A 117 1.91 7.65 -15.57
N LEU A 118 2.40 7.03 -14.50
CA LEU A 118 2.68 7.62 -13.18
C LEU A 118 1.44 8.20 -12.49
N GLN A 119 0.26 7.87 -12.97
CA GLN A 119 -0.98 8.31 -12.36
C GLN A 119 -1.20 7.66 -10.99
N ALA A 120 -1.70 8.44 -10.05
CA ALA A 120 -2.16 7.94 -8.76
C ALA A 120 -3.48 7.15 -8.94
N PRO A 121 -3.84 6.24 -8.02
CA PRO A 121 -5.02 5.39 -8.15
C PRO A 121 -6.31 6.15 -8.45
N SER A 122 -6.53 7.31 -7.82
CA SER A 122 -7.71 8.15 -8.09
C SER A 122 -7.73 8.71 -9.51
N GLN A 123 -6.58 9.05 -10.07
CA GLN A 123 -6.47 9.53 -11.45
C GLN A 123 -6.75 8.41 -12.45
N VAL A 124 -6.22 7.20 -12.20
CA VAL A 124 -6.53 6.00 -12.98
C VAL A 124 -8.03 5.71 -12.95
N ALA A 125 -8.65 5.81 -11.76
CA ALA A 125 -10.08 5.59 -11.63
C ALA A 125 -10.92 6.63 -12.38
N MET A 126 -10.55 7.90 -12.32
CA MET A 126 -11.23 8.96 -13.09
C MET A 126 -11.08 8.76 -14.60
N ALA A 127 -9.93 8.31 -15.07
CA ALA A 127 -9.70 8.03 -16.49
C ALA A 127 -10.55 6.84 -16.97
N ALA A 128 -10.70 5.78 -16.16
CA ALA A 128 -11.44 4.56 -16.53
C ALA A 128 -12.95 4.67 -16.35
N LEU A 129 -13.41 5.33 -15.28
CA LEU A 129 -14.82 5.36 -14.87
C LEU A 129 -15.51 6.69 -15.16
N GLY A 130 -14.77 7.74 -15.55
CA GLY A 130 -15.29 9.07 -15.75
C GLY A 130 -15.56 9.81 -14.42
N ASN A 131 -16.53 10.72 -14.42
CA ASN A 131 -16.83 11.57 -13.26
C ASN A 131 -17.70 10.82 -12.23
N VAL A 132 -17.08 9.89 -11.50
CA VAL A 132 -17.71 9.14 -10.41
C VAL A 132 -17.13 9.53 -9.05
N PRO A 133 -17.86 9.33 -7.94
CA PRO A 133 -17.31 9.55 -6.60
C PRO A 133 -16.20 8.53 -6.27
N VAL A 134 -14.96 9.01 -6.16
CA VAL A 134 -13.79 8.17 -5.82
C VAL A 134 -13.26 8.55 -4.44
N VAL A 135 -12.89 7.53 -3.66
CA VAL A 135 -12.27 7.65 -2.33
C VAL A 135 -11.00 6.79 -2.29
N SER A 136 -9.89 7.35 -1.93
CA SER A 136 -8.64 6.60 -1.68
C SER A 136 -8.59 6.19 -0.21
N LEU A 137 -8.40 4.89 0.03
CA LEU A 137 -8.26 4.30 1.37
C LEU A 137 -6.79 4.15 1.73
N ALA A 138 -6.38 4.76 2.83
CA ALA A 138 -5.02 4.73 3.35
C ALA A 138 -5.01 4.41 4.87
N GLY A 139 -3.81 4.27 5.42
CA GLY A 139 -3.59 4.00 6.83
C GLY A 139 -3.14 2.56 7.13
N PRO A 140 -2.75 2.29 8.39
CA PRO A 140 -2.27 0.99 8.83
C PRO A 140 -3.37 -0.06 8.76
N ALA A 141 -3.26 -0.97 7.79
CA ALA A 141 -4.22 -2.05 7.58
C ALA A 141 -3.48 -3.30 7.10
N LEU A 142 -3.05 -4.13 8.02
CA LEU A 142 -2.66 -5.51 7.71
C LEU A 142 -3.93 -6.32 7.48
N ALA A 143 -4.02 -6.98 6.33
CA ALA A 143 -5.22 -7.71 5.93
C ALA A 143 -5.66 -8.75 6.97
N ALA A 144 -4.70 -9.49 7.57
CA ALA A 144 -5.00 -10.47 8.60
C ALA A 144 -5.59 -9.85 9.87
N GLU A 145 -5.08 -8.68 10.30
CA GLU A 145 -5.58 -7.96 11.47
C GLU A 145 -6.97 -7.36 11.22
N LEU A 146 -7.17 -6.73 10.05
CA LEU A 146 -8.49 -6.22 9.66
C LEU A 146 -9.50 -7.36 9.56
N PHE A 147 -9.12 -8.49 8.97
CA PHE A 147 -9.94 -9.70 8.91
C PHE A 147 -10.30 -10.20 10.32
N ALA A 148 -9.35 -10.20 11.25
CA ALA A 148 -9.58 -10.62 12.65
C ALA A 148 -10.39 -9.61 13.47
N GLY A 149 -10.56 -8.36 12.99
CA GLY A 149 -11.23 -7.28 13.71
C GLY A 149 -10.36 -6.62 14.78
N SER A 150 -9.04 -6.69 14.62
CA SER A 150 -8.08 -6.00 15.50
C SER A 150 -8.25 -4.47 15.42
N PRO A 151 -7.97 -3.74 16.51
CA PRO A 151 -8.07 -2.28 16.50
C PRO A 151 -7.17 -1.64 15.46
N THR A 152 -7.72 -0.71 14.67
CA THR A 152 -6.96 0.07 13.69
C THR A 152 -7.54 1.46 13.45
N GLY A 153 -6.77 2.31 12.74
CA GLY A 153 -7.21 3.61 12.24
C GLY A 153 -7.03 3.68 10.72
N LEU A 154 -8.06 4.09 10.00
CA LEU A 154 -8.06 4.25 8.55
C LEU A 154 -8.30 5.70 8.15
N LEU A 155 -7.88 6.06 6.93
CA LEU A 155 -8.10 7.37 6.33
C LEU A 155 -8.81 7.22 4.99
N CYS A 156 -9.98 7.87 4.85
CA CYS A 156 -10.70 8.01 3.60
C CYS A 156 -10.41 9.39 2.99
N ALA A 157 -9.70 9.44 1.86
CA ALA A 157 -9.33 10.66 1.17
C ALA A 157 -10.17 10.84 -0.11
N SER A 158 -10.86 11.97 -0.24
CA SER A 158 -11.64 12.31 -1.43
C SER A 158 -11.95 13.80 -1.48
N HIS A 159 -11.98 14.39 -2.68
CA HIS A 159 -12.51 15.75 -2.86
C HIS A 159 -14.03 15.79 -2.64
N ASN A 160 -14.74 14.68 -2.90
CA ASN A 160 -16.17 14.56 -2.64
C ASN A 160 -16.43 14.25 -1.16
N GLN A 161 -16.98 15.22 -0.42
CA GLN A 161 -17.24 15.10 1.01
C GLN A 161 -18.27 14.00 1.34
N GLN A 162 -19.30 13.85 0.52
CA GLN A 162 -20.33 12.85 0.74
C GLN A 162 -19.77 11.44 0.52
N ALA A 163 -18.95 11.25 -0.52
CA ALA A 163 -18.30 9.95 -0.81
C ALA A 163 -17.38 9.51 0.34
N ARG A 164 -16.49 10.42 0.84
CA ARG A 164 -15.60 10.05 1.94
C ARG A 164 -16.33 9.77 3.25
N ARG A 165 -17.45 10.47 3.52
CA ARG A 165 -18.30 10.17 4.68
C ARG A 165 -19.03 8.83 4.53
N CYS A 166 -19.54 8.53 3.33
CA CYS A 166 -20.13 7.24 3.01
C CYS A 166 -19.15 6.10 3.24
N ALA A 167 -17.96 6.17 2.65
CA ALA A 167 -16.89 5.16 2.83
C ALA A 167 -16.49 5.02 4.32
N ALA A 168 -16.36 6.13 5.04
CA ALA A 168 -16.03 6.12 6.46
C ALA A 168 -17.12 5.44 7.30
N GLY A 169 -18.41 5.67 6.97
CA GLY A 169 -19.53 5.00 7.63
C GLY A 169 -19.56 3.49 7.42
N MET A 170 -19.14 3.01 6.23
CA MET A 170 -19.05 1.56 5.95
C MET A 170 -17.90 0.87 6.69
N LEU A 171 -16.79 1.58 6.88
CA LEU A 171 -15.57 1.05 7.49
C LEU A 171 -15.51 1.23 9.00
N GLY A 172 -16.20 2.23 9.55
CA GLY A 172 -16.18 2.53 10.98
C GLY A 172 -16.83 1.43 11.83
N SER A 173 -16.16 1.04 12.91
CA SER A 173 -16.65 0.03 13.86
C SER A 173 -16.10 0.32 15.26
N PRO A 174 -16.52 -0.40 16.31
CA PRO A 174 -15.92 -0.27 17.64
C PRO A 174 -14.40 -0.49 17.69
N THR A 175 -13.86 -1.23 16.72
CA THR A 175 -12.42 -1.50 16.60
C THR A 175 -11.74 -0.75 15.47
N THR A 176 -12.47 0.00 14.63
CA THR A 176 -11.90 0.70 13.47
C THR A 176 -12.31 2.17 13.50
N ALA A 177 -11.36 3.04 13.87
CA ALA A 177 -11.54 4.48 13.75
C ALA A 177 -11.30 4.92 12.30
N VAL A 178 -12.20 5.71 11.71
CA VAL A 178 -12.03 6.19 10.33
C VAL A 178 -12.02 7.71 10.30
N PHE A 179 -10.93 8.24 9.78
CA PHE A 179 -10.74 9.68 9.57
C PHE A 179 -11.00 10.03 8.11
N THR A 180 -11.30 11.28 7.84
CA THR A 180 -11.55 11.75 6.47
C THR A 180 -10.71 12.98 6.13
N THR A 181 -10.27 13.08 4.88
CA THR A 181 -9.54 14.26 4.38
C THR A 181 -9.93 14.56 2.93
N SER A 182 -9.75 15.81 2.52
CA SER A 182 -9.79 16.21 1.11
C SER A 182 -8.43 16.10 0.41
N ASP A 183 -7.37 15.77 1.15
CA ASP A 183 -6.01 15.67 0.64
C ASP A 183 -5.76 14.28 0.03
N VAL A 184 -6.25 14.10 -1.19
CA VAL A 184 -6.09 12.84 -1.95
C VAL A 184 -4.62 12.64 -2.34
N ALA A 185 -3.97 13.70 -2.84
CA ALA A 185 -2.57 13.62 -3.28
C ALA A 185 -1.62 13.23 -2.16
N GLY A 186 -1.76 13.83 -0.97
CA GLY A 186 -0.95 13.46 0.20
C GLY A 186 -1.20 12.02 0.66
N ALA A 187 -2.45 11.57 0.67
CA ALA A 187 -2.82 10.21 1.08
C ALA A 187 -2.27 9.15 0.12
N GLU A 188 -2.42 9.33 -1.20
CA GLU A 188 -1.97 8.38 -2.21
C GLU A 188 -0.45 8.35 -2.33
N THR A 189 0.22 9.52 -2.32
CA THR A 189 1.68 9.60 -2.34
C THR A 189 2.27 8.91 -1.12
N ALA A 190 1.75 9.18 0.08
CA ALA A 190 2.22 8.53 1.29
C ALA A 190 2.02 7.00 1.25
N ALA A 191 0.84 6.54 0.82
CA ALA A 191 0.53 5.12 0.72
C ALA A 191 1.42 4.38 -0.30
N ALA A 192 1.84 5.04 -1.37
CA ALA A 192 2.74 4.48 -2.37
C ALA A 192 4.21 4.49 -1.90
N PHE A 193 4.71 5.66 -1.46
CA PHE A 193 6.13 5.85 -1.14
C PHE A 193 6.56 5.13 0.15
N LYS A 194 5.65 4.89 1.11
CA LYS A 194 5.96 4.08 2.30
C LYS A 194 6.55 2.72 1.97
N ASN A 195 6.16 2.12 0.85
CA ASN A 195 6.65 0.81 0.42
C ASN A 195 8.14 0.88 0.04
N VAL A 196 8.57 1.99 -0.57
CA VAL A 196 9.98 2.28 -0.88
C VAL A 196 10.78 2.45 0.41
N VAL A 197 10.27 3.27 1.34
CA VAL A 197 10.93 3.49 2.64
C VAL A 197 11.05 2.18 3.43
N ALA A 198 10.02 1.34 3.40
CA ALA A 198 10.04 0.05 4.09
C ALA A 198 11.12 -0.89 3.53
N ILE A 199 11.35 -0.90 2.20
CA ILE A 199 12.48 -1.63 1.61
C ILE A 199 13.81 -1.09 2.14
N ALA A 200 14.00 0.23 2.15
CA ALA A 200 15.23 0.85 2.62
C ALA A 200 15.51 0.55 4.11
N VAL A 201 14.49 0.61 4.96
CA VAL A 201 14.60 0.23 6.38
C VAL A 201 14.95 -1.25 6.52
N GLY A 202 14.31 -2.12 5.72
CA GLY A 202 14.60 -3.54 5.67
C GLY A 202 16.04 -3.84 5.21
N LEU A 203 16.56 -3.10 4.21
CA LEU A 203 17.96 -3.21 3.79
C LEU A 203 18.90 -2.97 4.98
N ALA A 204 18.70 -1.90 5.74
CA ALA A 204 19.49 -1.61 6.94
C ALA A 204 19.37 -2.72 8.01
N GLU A 205 18.22 -3.36 8.13
CA GLU A 205 18.01 -4.49 9.03
C GLU A 205 18.80 -5.73 8.57
N GLY A 206 18.68 -6.10 7.29
CA GLY A 206 19.38 -7.27 6.74
C GLY A 206 20.91 -7.13 6.75
N MET A 207 21.44 -5.91 6.62
CA MET A 207 22.86 -5.64 6.78
C MET A 207 23.38 -6.05 8.17
N SER A 208 22.60 -5.84 9.22
CA SER A 208 22.99 -6.26 10.57
C SER A 208 23.16 -7.78 10.68
N ASP A 209 22.34 -8.54 9.96
CA ASP A 209 22.38 -10.00 9.97
C ASP A 209 23.71 -10.57 9.39
N ARG A 210 24.38 -9.78 8.52
CA ARG A 210 25.67 -10.16 7.89
C ARG A 210 26.90 -9.75 8.70
N LEU A 211 26.81 -8.66 9.44
CA LEU A 211 27.97 -8.03 10.10
C LEU A 211 28.17 -8.46 11.56
N VAL A 212 27.27 -9.30 12.08
CA VAL A 212 27.32 -9.74 13.48
C VAL A 212 28.28 -10.91 13.65
N GLU A 213 29.59 -10.67 13.63
CA GLU A 213 30.57 -11.54 14.31
C GLU A 213 30.70 -11.25 15.82
N SER A 214 30.11 -10.15 16.31
CA SER A 214 30.16 -9.83 17.73
C SER A 214 28.75 -9.53 18.28
N ALA A 215 28.36 -10.26 19.33
CA ALA A 215 27.11 -10.09 20.08
C ALA A 215 26.89 -8.69 20.69
N LEU A 216 27.82 -7.77 20.51
CA LEU A 216 27.81 -6.39 21.05
C LEU A 216 27.20 -5.35 20.11
N VAL A 217 27.04 -5.64 18.81
CA VAL A 217 26.45 -4.68 17.83
C VAL A 217 25.09 -5.20 17.41
N ALA A 218 24.14 -5.08 18.32
CA ALA A 218 22.79 -5.52 18.08
C ALA A 218 22.05 -4.62 17.07
N SER A 219 21.52 -5.21 16.03
CA SER A 219 20.32 -4.81 15.27
C SER A 219 20.35 -3.55 14.40
N TYR A 220 21.42 -2.78 14.25
CA TYR A 220 21.45 -1.54 13.47
C TYR A 220 20.23 -0.62 13.75
N ALA A 221 19.71 -0.61 14.99
CA ALA A 221 18.52 0.14 15.37
C ALA A 221 18.63 1.63 15.05
N ASN A 222 19.78 2.25 15.34
CA ASN A 222 20.04 3.65 15.02
C ASN A 222 20.00 3.90 13.51
N ALA A 223 20.59 2.98 12.74
CA ALA A 223 20.61 3.02 11.30
C ALA A 223 19.21 2.95 10.71
N ARG A 224 18.40 1.99 11.17
CA ARG A 224 16.99 1.84 10.76
C ARG A 224 16.17 3.07 11.09
N ALA A 225 16.37 3.66 12.28
CA ALA A 225 15.69 4.89 12.68
C ALA A 225 16.09 6.08 11.80
N ALA A 226 17.38 6.22 11.44
CA ALA A 226 17.86 7.27 10.56
C ALA A 226 17.31 7.15 9.14
N VAL A 227 17.28 5.92 8.56
CA VAL A 227 16.65 5.66 7.25
C VAL A 227 15.15 5.93 7.29
N PHE A 228 14.46 5.51 8.34
CA PHE A 228 13.05 5.80 8.53
C PHE A 228 12.79 7.31 8.53
N ALA A 229 13.55 8.06 9.32
CA ALA A 229 13.42 9.52 9.41
C ALA A 229 13.71 10.20 8.07
N ARG A 230 14.77 9.78 7.36
CA ARG A 230 15.06 10.28 6.02
C ARG A 230 13.95 9.94 5.03
N GLY A 231 13.46 8.71 5.03
CA GLY A 231 12.36 8.28 4.18
C GLY A 231 11.07 9.09 4.42
N MET A 232 10.82 9.49 5.65
CA MET A 232 9.71 10.41 5.96
C MET A 232 9.92 11.80 5.35
N LEU A 233 11.14 12.33 5.35
CA LEU A 233 11.45 13.61 4.70
C LEU A 233 11.27 13.54 3.18
N ASP A 234 11.75 12.47 2.55
CA ASP A 234 11.57 12.23 1.12
C ASP A 234 10.08 12.10 0.76
N MET A 235 9.31 11.38 1.58
CA MET A 235 7.86 11.22 1.43
C MET A 235 7.13 12.56 1.51
N MET A 236 7.50 13.41 2.48
CA MET A 236 6.92 14.75 2.62
C MET A 236 7.24 15.63 1.42
N ALA A 237 8.49 15.63 0.96
CA ALA A 237 8.91 16.40 -0.20
C ALA A 237 8.14 15.98 -1.47
N LEU A 238 8.05 14.68 -1.72
CA LEU A 238 7.32 14.15 -2.87
C LEU A 238 5.82 14.46 -2.77
N ALA A 239 5.21 14.29 -1.59
CA ALA A 239 3.80 14.59 -1.40
C ALA A 239 3.49 16.07 -1.64
N GLN A 240 4.33 16.99 -1.15
CA GLN A 240 4.18 18.43 -1.39
C GLN A 240 4.30 18.76 -2.89
N ALA A 241 5.26 18.16 -3.60
CA ALA A 241 5.42 18.35 -5.03
C ALA A 241 4.20 17.85 -5.84
N GLN A 242 3.48 16.86 -5.33
CA GLN A 242 2.23 16.36 -5.90
C GLN A 242 0.98 17.14 -5.41
N GLY A 243 1.15 18.22 -4.65
CA GLY A 243 0.05 19.03 -4.11
C GLY A 243 -0.56 18.51 -2.80
N GLY A 244 0.09 17.53 -2.18
CA GLY A 244 -0.32 16.96 -0.88
C GLY A 244 0.16 17.80 0.31
N ARG A 245 -0.35 17.45 1.49
CA ARG A 245 -0.12 18.19 2.74
C ARG A 245 0.68 17.36 3.76
N ILE A 246 1.65 18.00 4.42
CA ILE A 246 2.50 17.36 5.45
C ILE A 246 1.70 16.66 6.56
N PRO A 247 0.62 17.24 7.15
CA PRO A 247 -0.13 16.58 8.20
C PRO A 247 -0.72 15.23 7.77
N THR A 248 -1.10 15.07 6.50
CA THR A 248 -1.59 13.78 5.97
C THR A 248 -0.47 12.73 5.95
N VAL A 249 0.74 13.13 5.56
CA VAL A 249 1.93 12.26 5.54
C VAL A 249 2.37 11.87 6.94
N LEU A 250 2.36 12.80 7.89
CA LEU A 250 2.72 12.53 9.29
C LEU A 250 1.64 11.74 10.05
N GLY A 251 0.44 11.65 9.50
CA GLY A 251 -0.69 10.91 10.07
C GLY A 251 -0.72 9.44 9.67
N LEU A 252 -1.95 8.90 9.63
CA LEU A 252 -2.20 7.47 9.37
C LEU A 252 -1.73 7.02 7.99
N ALA A 253 -1.89 7.86 6.94
CA ALA A 253 -1.56 7.47 5.57
C ALA A 253 -0.05 7.26 5.35
N GLY A 254 0.78 8.04 6.03
CA GLY A 254 2.25 7.97 5.93
C GLY A 254 2.88 7.31 7.14
N ALA A 255 3.14 8.06 8.21
CA ALA A 255 3.89 7.57 9.38
C ALA A 255 3.28 6.31 10.00
N GLY A 256 1.95 6.26 10.17
CA GLY A 256 1.27 5.11 10.76
C GLY A 256 1.39 3.85 9.89
N ASP A 257 1.08 3.98 8.59
CA ASP A 257 1.14 2.85 7.66
C ASP A 257 2.60 2.43 7.33
N LEU A 258 3.54 3.37 7.34
CA LEU A 258 4.96 3.07 7.21
C LEU A 258 5.47 2.25 8.40
N TYR A 259 5.12 2.66 9.64
CA TYR A 259 5.54 1.95 10.84
C TYR A 259 5.15 0.46 10.79
N VAL A 260 3.87 0.17 10.54
CA VAL A 260 3.40 -1.22 10.47
C VAL A 260 3.99 -1.99 9.29
N THR A 261 4.25 -1.30 8.16
CA THR A 261 4.85 -1.90 6.96
C THR A 261 6.31 -2.28 7.19
N CYS A 262 7.07 -1.47 7.94
CA CYS A 262 8.44 -1.83 8.34
C CYS A 262 8.48 -3.05 9.27
N GLN A 263 7.51 -3.19 10.18
CA GLN A 263 7.49 -4.29 11.16
C GLN A 263 7.02 -5.62 10.54
N HIS A 264 5.95 -5.59 9.74
CA HIS A 264 5.24 -6.79 9.30
C HIS A 264 4.98 -6.84 7.80
N GLY A 265 5.41 -5.81 7.04
CA GLY A 265 5.13 -5.71 5.62
C GLY A 265 6.05 -6.55 4.75
N ARG A 266 5.52 -6.98 3.58
CA ARG A 266 6.30 -7.69 2.54
C ARG A 266 7.50 -6.88 2.05
N ASN A 267 7.35 -5.56 1.92
CA ASN A 267 8.41 -4.66 1.45
C ASN A 267 9.57 -4.59 2.45
N GLY A 268 9.31 -4.49 3.76
CA GLY A 268 10.34 -4.55 4.78
C GLY A 268 11.09 -5.89 4.78
N ARG A 269 10.34 -7.00 4.71
CA ARG A 269 10.92 -8.34 4.61
C ARG A 269 11.76 -8.51 3.33
N PHE A 270 11.30 -8.00 2.19
CA PHE A 270 12.05 -8.02 0.95
C PHE A 270 13.37 -7.25 1.08
N GLY A 271 13.34 -6.03 1.62
CA GLY A 271 14.54 -5.25 1.90
C GLY A 271 15.52 -5.99 2.81
N ARG A 272 15.02 -6.64 3.87
CA ARG A 272 15.87 -7.45 4.77
C ARG A 272 16.55 -8.58 4.05
N LEU A 273 15.86 -9.32 3.18
CA LEU A 273 16.46 -10.38 2.37
C LEU A 273 17.59 -9.84 1.48
N LEU A 274 17.37 -8.70 0.80
CA LEU A 274 18.42 -8.06 0.00
C LEU A 274 19.61 -7.63 0.87
N GLY A 275 19.35 -6.98 2.00
CA GLY A 275 20.39 -6.56 2.95
C GLY A 275 21.19 -7.74 3.50
N SER A 276 20.55 -8.89 3.69
CA SER A 276 21.21 -10.16 4.10
C SER A 276 21.98 -10.83 2.95
N GLY A 277 21.95 -10.27 1.72
CA GLY A 277 22.69 -10.75 0.56
C GLY A 277 21.94 -11.71 -0.35
N ALA A 278 20.62 -11.77 -0.26
CA ALA A 278 19.82 -12.46 -1.26
C ALA A 278 19.84 -11.68 -2.60
N THR A 279 19.80 -12.40 -3.71
CA THR A 279 19.55 -11.80 -5.01
C THR A 279 18.12 -11.26 -5.08
N VAL A 280 17.86 -10.30 -5.97
CA VAL A 280 16.51 -9.73 -6.18
C VAL A 280 15.50 -10.83 -6.50
N ASP A 281 15.83 -11.73 -7.43
CA ASP A 281 14.94 -12.83 -7.83
C ASP A 281 14.71 -13.82 -6.68
N GLY A 282 15.75 -14.15 -5.92
CA GLY A 282 15.66 -15.02 -4.74
C GLY A 282 14.78 -14.41 -3.65
N ALA A 283 14.89 -13.11 -3.41
CA ALA A 283 14.06 -12.40 -2.46
C ALA A 283 12.60 -12.33 -2.92
N ILE A 284 12.31 -12.02 -4.19
CA ILE A 284 10.96 -12.05 -4.77
C ILE A 284 10.34 -13.43 -4.63
N HIS A 285 11.08 -14.48 -5.00
CA HIS A 285 10.62 -15.87 -4.87
C HIS A 285 10.28 -16.22 -3.41
N SER A 286 11.13 -15.83 -2.46
CA SER A 286 10.91 -16.08 -1.02
C SER A 286 9.69 -15.33 -0.46
N ILE A 287 9.36 -14.15 -0.99
CA ILE A 287 8.14 -13.40 -0.62
C ILE A 287 6.89 -14.11 -1.18
N GLY A 288 6.95 -14.70 -2.38
CA GLY A 288 5.86 -15.46 -3.01
C GLY A 288 4.64 -14.61 -3.40
N SER A 289 4.79 -13.30 -3.47
CA SER A 289 3.71 -12.37 -3.84
C SER A 289 4.31 -11.03 -4.29
N THR A 290 3.49 -10.15 -4.87
CA THR A 290 3.92 -8.85 -5.38
C THR A 290 4.57 -7.99 -4.30
N VAL A 291 5.75 -7.45 -4.60
CA VAL A 291 6.48 -6.46 -3.80
C VAL A 291 6.27 -5.09 -4.46
N GLU A 292 5.24 -4.38 -4.03
CA GLU A 292 4.84 -3.10 -4.66
C GLU A 292 5.92 -2.02 -4.60
N GLY A 293 6.78 -2.08 -3.58
CA GLY A 293 7.87 -1.13 -3.40
C GLY A 293 8.89 -1.14 -4.55
N VAL A 294 9.06 -2.25 -5.27
CA VAL A 294 9.94 -2.33 -6.44
C VAL A 294 9.43 -1.40 -7.55
N ALA A 295 8.17 -1.56 -7.94
CA ALA A 295 7.55 -0.72 -8.96
C ALA A 295 7.43 0.75 -8.50
N ASN A 296 7.07 0.96 -7.23
CA ASN A 296 6.95 2.30 -6.66
C ASN A 296 8.30 3.03 -6.59
N THR A 297 9.44 2.32 -6.48
CA THR A 297 10.77 2.96 -6.51
C THR A 297 11.02 3.60 -7.87
N ALA A 298 10.81 2.87 -8.95
CA ALA A 298 10.98 3.41 -10.30
C ALA A 298 10.01 4.58 -10.58
N ALA A 299 8.74 4.45 -10.17
CA ALA A 299 7.76 5.52 -10.32
C ALA A 299 8.14 6.78 -9.52
N ALA A 300 8.56 6.63 -8.27
CA ALA A 300 8.99 7.73 -7.41
C ALA A 300 10.18 8.49 -7.99
N LEU A 301 11.18 7.81 -8.55
CA LEU A 301 12.34 8.44 -9.18
C LEU A 301 11.97 9.17 -10.48
N ARG A 302 11.03 8.63 -11.25
CA ARG A 302 10.50 9.34 -12.43
C ARG A 302 9.73 10.61 -12.05
N LEU A 303 8.91 10.55 -10.98
CA LEU A 303 8.21 11.71 -10.43
C LEU A 303 9.18 12.75 -9.86
N ALA A 304 10.21 12.30 -9.15
CA ALA A 304 11.27 13.15 -8.62
C ALA A 304 11.98 13.93 -9.73
N LYS A 305 12.29 13.25 -10.84
CA LYS A 305 12.89 13.90 -12.02
C LYS A 305 11.97 14.97 -12.64
N GLN A 306 10.65 14.74 -12.66
CA GLN A 306 9.68 15.70 -13.19
C GLN A 306 9.54 16.93 -12.29
N THR A 307 9.85 16.81 -11.00
CA THR A 307 9.66 17.86 -9.99
C THR A 307 10.98 18.43 -9.46
N ASP A 308 12.11 18.06 -10.06
CA ASP A 308 13.47 18.43 -9.63
C ASP A 308 13.75 18.13 -8.15
N LEU A 309 13.24 17.00 -7.68
CA LEU A 309 13.47 16.52 -6.32
C LEU A 309 14.63 15.51 -6.27
N ASP A 310 15.34 15.55 -5.15
CA ASP A 310 16.27 14.48 -4.77
C ASP A 310 15.60 13.60 -3.71
N LEU A 311 15.50 12.29 -4.01
CA LEU A 311 14.93 11.27 -3.12
C LEU A 311 16.01 10.21 -2.79
N PRO A 312 16.94 10.49 -1.87
CA PRO A 312 18.04 9.57 -1.53
C PRO A 312 17.57 8.17 -1.13
N THR A 313 16.44 8.08 -0.40
CA THR A 313 15.88 6.78 -0.01
C THR A 313 15.49 5.94 -1.23
N ALA A 314 14.83 6.54 -2.23
CA ALA A 314 14.45 5.82 -3.44
C ALA A 314 15.68 5.41 -4.28
N ARG A 315 16.69 6.29 -4.37
CA ARG A 315 17.95 5.98 -5.09
C ARG A 315 18.69 4.79 -4.47
N VAL A 316 18.74 4.71 -3.15
CA VAL A 316 19.39 3.57 -2.47
C VAL A 316 18.66 2.28 -2.74
N VAL A 317 17.32 2.30 -2.74
CA VAL A 317 16.53 1.12 -3.11
C VAL A 317 16.78 0.73 -4.57
N GLU A 318 16.80 1.69 -5.50
CA GLU A 318 17.12 1.43 -6.92
C GLU A 318 18.48 0.78 -7.08
N LEU A 319 19.52 1.31 -6.41
CA LEU A 319 20.85 0.73 -6.45
C LEU A 319 20.85 -0.71 -5.91
N ALA A 320 20.12 -0.98 -4.83
CA ALA A 320 20.01 -2.34 -4.28
C ALA A 320 19.24 -3.29 -5.20
N LEU A 321 18.36 -2.77 -6.07
CA LEU A 321 17.64 -3.56 -7.06
C LEU A 321 18.44 -3.83 -8.34
N THR A 322 19.42 -2.97 -8.67
CA THR A 322 20.16 -3.02 -9.94
C THR A 322 21.59 -3.55 -9.79
N GLN A 323 22.13 -3.53 -8.59
CA GLN A 323 23.49 -4.01 -8.31
C GLN A 323 23.44 -5.39 -7.65
N ASP A 324 24.46 -6.21 -7.96
CA ASP A 324 24.65 -7.48 -7.27
C ASP A 324 25.25 -7.22 -5.87
N LEU A 325 24.41 -7.35 -4.87
CA LEU A 325 24.78 -7.17 -3.46
C LEU A 325 25.27 -8.48 -2.78
N THR A 326 25.61 -9.52 -3.54
CA THR A 326 25.96 -10.85 -2.99
C THR A 326 27.45 -11.02 -2.61
N GLY A 327 28.36 -10.17 -3.11
CA GLY A 327 29.82 -10.30 -2.91
C GLY A 327 30.35 -9.73 -1.58
N GLU A 328 31.65 -9.99 -1.31
CA GLU A 328 32.35 -9.51 -0.08
C GLU A 328 32.43 -7.97 0.03
N ARG A 329 32.41 -7.26 -1.11
CA ARG A 329 32.42 -5.78 -1.14
C ARG A 329 31.09 -5.13 -0.75
N VAL A 330 30.06 -5.93 -0.53
CA VAL A 330 28.70 -5.46 -0.24
C VAL A 330 28.61 -4.65 1.05
N SER A 331 29.38 -5.01 2.08
CA SER A 331 29.35 -4.29 3.35
C SER A 331 29.79 -2.82 3.19
N ASP A 332 30.82 -2.58 2.37
CA ASP A 332 31.34 -1.23 2.13
C ASP A 332 30.39 -0.44 1.21
N GLN A 333 29.89 -1.05 0.15
CA GLN A 333 28.90 -0.44 -0.74
C GLN A 333 27.60 -0.09 -0.02
N LEU A 334 27.07 -1.00 0.80
CA LEU A 334 25.86 -0.75 1.59
C LEU A 334 26.10 0.32 2.67
N ARG A 335 27.30 0.34 3.28
CA ARG A 335 27.69 1.39 4.24
C ARG A 335 27.75 2.76 3.55
N GLU A 336 28.33 2.84 2.38
CA GLU A 336 28.42 4.07 1.59
C GLU A 336 27.02 4.52 1.12
N LEU A 337 26.21 3.60 0.61
CA LEU A 337 24.80 3.84 0.29
C LEU A 337 24.02 4.33 1.50
N PHE A 338 24.24 3.70 2.66
CA PHE A 338 23.61 4.07 3.91
C PHE A 338 24.00 5.49 4.35
N LEU A 339 25.28 5.83 4.31
CA LEU A 339 25.76 7.18 4.62
C LEU A 339 25.16 8.21 3.65
N THR A 340 24.98 7.85 2.37
CA THR A 340 24.32 8.71 1.39
C THR A 340 22.86 8.99 1.75
N VAL A 341 22.11 7.98 2.23
CA VAL A 341 20.75 8.18 2.73
C VAL A 341 20.73 9.10 3.96
N VAL A 342 21.58 8.82 4.92
CA VAL A 342 21.60 9.54 6.21
C VAL A 342 22.11 10.97 6.03
N SER A 343 23.16 11.20 5.24
CA SER A 343 23.72 12.54 5.01
C SER A 343 22.89 13.39 4.07
N GLY A 344 22.17 12.75 3.14
CA GLY A 344 21.48 13.46 2.04
C GLY A 344 22.47 14.19 1.13
N SER A 345 22.09 14.50 -0.08
CA SER A 345 22.89 15.37 -0.96
C SER A 345 22.88 16.85 -0.53
N ARG A 346 22.02 17.20 0.44
CA ARG A 346 22.07 18.49 1.15
C ARG A 346 21.79 18.21 2.62
N PRO A 347 22.81 18.33 3.51
CA PRO A 347 22.52 18.47 4.93
C PRO A 347 21.56 19.64 5.11
N PHE A 348 20.73 19.60 6.17
CA PHE A 348 19.96 20.76 6.59
C PHE A 348 20.84 22.01 6.45
N ARG A 349 20.61 22.83 5.45
CA ARG A 349 21.13 24.18 5.51
C ARG A 349 20.30 24.82 6.58
N GLU A 350 20.92 25.13 7.71
CA GLU A 350 20.38 26.14 8.61
C GLU A 350 20.02 27.33 7.73
N THR A 351 18.73 27.61 7.59
CA THR A 351 18.31 28.92 7.12
C THR A 351 18.86 29.88 8.16
N ALA A 352 19.85 30.66 7.76
CA ALA A 352 20.36 31.71 8.62
C ALA A 352 19.16 32.50 9.16
N PRO A 353 19.12 32.76 10.47
CA PRO A 353 18.06 33.61 11.04
C PRO A 353 18.13 34.97 10.32
N GLY A 354 17.06 35.29 9.55
CA GLY A 354 16.83 36.61 8.99
C GLY A 354 16.35 37.58 10.08
#